data_f4df5e40bb5f5bd7802e24c89e26b30a
#
_entry.id   f4df5e40bb5f5bd7802e24c89e26b30a
#
_cell.length_a   1.000
_cell.length_b   1.000
_cell.length_c   1.000
_cell.angle_alpha   90.00
_cell.angle_beta   90.00
_cell.angle_gamma   90.00
#
_symmetry.space_group_name_H-M   'P 1'
#
loop_
_entity.id
_entity.type
_entity.pdbx_description
1 polymer ?
#
loop_
_entity_poly.entity_id
_entity_poly.type
_entity_poly.pdbx_seq_one_letter_code
_entity_poly.pdbx_strand_id
1 'polypeptide(L)'
;AVVCSIVLMIMKVKYALILGLFIGAMDMIPYFGSIISFVISLIVTFITGGVWKGVWTGVVLLVLQQIDGNLLGPKIMGNSLEIRPLWIIFAVTVGGALFGFMGMLFSVPVLAIIRAIMSDYFTAREMKKMSEESENNE
;
A
#
# COMPACT_ATOMS: atom_id res chain seq x y z
N ALA A 1 1.77 9.58 -2.44
CA ALA A 1 1.89 10.81 -1.64
C ALA A 1 2.32 12.02 -2.46
N VAL A 2 3.57 12.06 -3.00
CA VAL A 2 4.11 13.24 -3.72
C VAL A 2 3.25 13.61 -4.93
N VAL A 3 2.89 12.65 -5.76
CA VAL A 3 2.05 12.86 -6.94
C VAL A 3 0.67 13.42 -6.54
N CYS A 4 0.04 12.84 -5.51
CA CYS A 4 -1.24 13.33 -5.01
C CYS A 4 -1.13 14.78 -4.50
N SER A 5 -0.07 15.13 -3.78
CA SER A 5 0.18 16.50 -3.32
C SER A 5 0.29 17.48 -4.49
N ILE A 6 1.07 17.12 -5.50
CA ILE A 6 1.27 17.97 -6.70
C ILE A 6 -0.05 18.17 -7.44
N VAL A 7 -0.79 17.10 -7.66
CA VAL A 7 -2.09 17.18 -8.37
C VAL A 7 -3.10 18.01 -7.61
N LEU A 8 -3.21 17.83 -6.29
CA LEU A 8 -4.08 18.65 -5.44
C LEU A 8 -3.66 20.14 -5.42
N MET A 9 -2.35 20.43 -5.51
CA MET A 9 -1.84 21.80 -5.64
C MET A 9 -2.22 22.43 -6.98
N ILE A 10 -2.11 21.67 -8.09
CA ILE A 10 -2.53 22.14 -9.43
C ILE A 10 -4.02 22.46 -9.44
N MET A 11 -4.82 21.66 -8.77
CA MET A 11 -6.27 21.87 -8.63
C MET A 11 -6.63 23.02 -7.66
N LYS A 12 -5.63 23.67 -7.05
CA LYS A 12 -5.81 24.74 -6.06
C LYS A 12 -6.75 24.33 -4.92
N VAL A 13 -6.60 23.10 -4.46
CA VAL A 13 -7.32 22.60 -3.28
C VAL A 13 -6.71 23.21 -2.04
N LYS A 14 -7.56 23.73 -1.15
CA LYS A 14 -7.08 24.25 0.15
C LYS A 14 -6.46 23.11 0.94
N TYR A 15 -5.29 23.32 1.52
CA TYR A 15 -4.52 22.32 2.26
C TYR A 15 -4.01 21.12 1.42
N ALA A 16 -3.79 21.31 0.12
CA ALA A 16 -3.31 20.28 -0.80
C ALA A 16 -2.09 19.52 -0.29
N LEU A 17 -1.13 20.22 0.31
CA LEU A 17 0.09 19.60 0.85
C LEU A 17 -0.20 18.72 2.07
N ILE A 18 -1.05 19.19 2.98
CA ILE A 18 -1.45 18.43 4.18
C ILE A 18 -2.26 17.20 3.78
N LEU A 19 -3.22 17.37 2.85
CA LEU A 19 -4.03 16.26 2.33
C LEU A 19 -3.16 15.24 1.60
N GLY A 20 -2.23 15.67 0.78
CA GLY A 20 -1.33 14.77 0.06
C GLY A 20 -0.38 14.00 0.99
N LEU A 21 0.12 14.66 2.04
CA LEU A 21 0.91 13.98 3.08
C LEU A 21 0.05 12.99 3.87
N PHE A 22 -1.19 13.37 4.21
CA PHE A 22 -2.14 12.51 4.89
C PHE A 22 -2.49 11.28 4.06
N ILE A 23 -2.80 11.46 2.76
CA ILE A 23 -3.04 10.35 1.82
C ILE A 23 -1.83 9.40 1.82
N GLY A 24 -0.62 9.95 1.71
CA GLY A 24 0.57 9.12 1.68
C GLY A 24 0.85 8.36 2.98
N ALA A 25 0.57 8.96 4.12
CA ALA A 25 0.69 8.26 5.41
C ALA A 25 -0.37 7.16 5.54
N MET A 26 -1.60 7.42 5.09
CA MET A 26 -2.68 6.45 5.10
C MET A 26 -2.48 5.31 4.09
N ASP A 27 -1.87 5.57 2.94
CA ASP A 27 -1.57 4.56 1.92
C ASP A 27 -0.61 3.47 2.42
N MET A 28 0.10 3.70 3.54
CA MET A 28 0.87 2.65 4.21
C MET A 28 -0.02 1.54 4.80
N ILE A 29 -1.30 1.82 5.03
CA ILE A 29 -2.28 0.82 5.47
C ILE A 29 -3.04 0.31 4.24
N PRO A 30 -2.78 -0.91 3.77
CA PRO A 30 -3.40 -1.44 2.56
C PRO A 30 -4.93 -1.47 2.67
N TYR A 31 -5.61 -1.09 1.60
CA TYR A 31 -7.07 -1.05 1.44
C TYR A 31 -7.77 -0.02 2.34
N PHE A 32 -7.54 -0.03 3.65
CA PHE A 32 -8.19 0.90 4.58
C PHE A 32 -7.69 2.33 4.44
N GLY A 33 -6.38 2.49 4.24
CA GLY A 33 -5.76 3.81 4.12
C GLY A 33 -6.27 4.61 2.94
N SER A 34 -6.36 3.98 1.78
CA SER A 34 -6.85 4.62 0.55
C SER A 34 -8.32 5.02 0.64
N ILE A 35 -9.18 4.19 1.25
CA ILE A 35 -10.60 4.50 1.44
C ILE A 35 -10.77 5.67 2.42
N ILE A 36 -10.11 5.63 3.56
CA ILE A 36 -10.21 6.68 4.60
C ILE A 36 -9.67 8.00 4.06
N SER A 37 -8.50 7.99 3.44
CA SER A 37 -7.88 9.18 2.87
C SER A 37 -8.71 9.80 1.75
N PHE A 38 -9.34 8.97 0.92
CA PHE A 38 -10.25 9.41 -0.13
C PHE A 38 -11.47 10.13 0.45
N VAL A 39 -12.15 9.51 1.42
CA VAL A 39 -13.33 10.09 2.06
C VAL A 39 -13.01 11.41 2.76
N ILE A 40 -11.93 11.45 3.54
CA ILE A 40 -11.51 12.66 4.25
C ILE A 40 -11.12 13.77 3.26
N SER A 41 -10.38 13.45 2.20
CA SER A 41 -10.01 14.42 1.17
C SER A 41 -11.22 14.99 0.44
N LEU A 42 -12.23 14.17 0.17
CA LEU A 42 -13.49 14.62 -0.40
C LEU A 42 -14.21 15.59 0.55
N ILE A 43 -14.40 15.21 1.81
CA ILE A 43 -15.09 16.03 2.82
C ILE A 43 -14.41 17.39 2.94
N VAL A 44 -13.08 17.41 3.12
CA VAL A 44 -12.31 18.67 3.23
C VAL A 44 -12.46 19.51 1.97
N THR A 45 -12.40 18.91 0.79
CA THR A 45 -12.52 19.66 -0.47
C THR A 45 -13.93 20.19 -0.70
N PHE A 46 -14.97 19.43 -0.34
CA PHE A 46 -16.36 19.91 -0.40
C PHE A 46 -16.59 21.11 0.51
N ILE A 47 -16.07 21.07 1.74
CA ILE A 47 -16.24 22.16 2.72
C ILE A 47 -15.46 23.41 2.29
N THR A 48 -14.22 23.24 1.78
CA THR A 48 -13.32 24.35 1.51
C THR A 48 -13.40 24.91 0.09
N GLY A 49 -13.78 24.09 -0.87
CA GLY A 49 -13.76 24.39 -2.30
C GLY A 49 -15.10 24.37 -3.02
N GLY A 50 -16.15 23.94 -2.32
CA GLY A 50 -17.49 23.79 -2.87
C GLY A 50 -17.69 22.47 -3.64
N VAL A 51 -18.95 22.22 -4.01
CA VAL A 51 -19.38 20.95 -4.60
C VAL A 51 -18.63 20.62 -5.90
N TRP A 52 -18.45 21.59 -6.78
CA TRP A 52 -17.81 21.38 -8.08
C TRP A 52 -16.35 20.94 -7.95
N LYS A 53 -15.59 21.61 -7.06
CA LYS A 53 -14.21 21.20 -6.77
C LYS A 53 -14.13 19.84 -6.07
N GLY A 54 -15.06 19.54 -5.16
CA GLY A 54 -15.15 18.25 -4.50
C GLY A 54 -15.33 17.09 -5.49
N VAL A 55 -16.26 17.24 -6.45
CA VAL A 55 -16.50 16.22 -7.47
C VAL A 55 -15.25 15.99 -8.32
N TRP A 56 -14.63 17.07 -8.84
CA TRP A 56 -13.41 16.94 -9.64
C TRP A 56 -12.24 16.32 -8.88
N THR A 57 -12.07 16.74 -7.63
CA THR A 57 -11.02 16.14 -6.76
C THR A 57 -11.28 14.65 -6.55
N GLY A 58 -12.54 14.25 -6.35
CA GLY A 58 -12.92 12.84 -6.23
C GLY A 58 -12.56 12.03 -7.48
N VAL A 59 -12.94 12.52 -8.66
CA VAL A 59 -12.61 11.85 -9.93
C VAL A 59 -11.11 11.71 -10.12
N VAL A 60 -10.35 12.77 -9.88
CA VAL A 60 -8.89 12.77 -10.04
C VAL A 60 -8.22 11.84 -9.03
N LEU A 61 -8.65 11.85 -7.78
CA LEU A 61 -8.12 10.92 -6.77
C LEU A 61 -8.44 9.46 -7.10
N LEU A 62 -9.64 9.15 -7.62
CA LEU A 62 -9.97 7.80 -8.08
C LEU A 62 -9.06 7.35 -9.23
N VAL A 63 -8.83 8.20 -10.22
CA VAL A 63 -7.91 7.91 -11.32
C VAL A 63 -6.50 7.68 -10.81
N LEU A 64 -6.01 8.52 -9.89
CA LEU A 64 -4.69 8.34 -9.29
C LEU A 64 -4.60 7.02 -8.50
N GLN A 65 -5.61 6.66 -7.73
CA GLN A 65 -5.64 5.39 -7.00
C GLN A 65 -5.64 4.18 -7.94
N GLN A 66 -6.35 4.27 -9.08
CA GLN A 66 -6.30 3.22 -10.10
C GLN A 66 -4.92 3.09 -10.74
N ILE A 67 -4.24 4.20 -10.99
CA ILE A 67 -2.87 4.20 -11.52
C ILE A 67 -1.90 3.62 -10.48
N ASP A 68 -1.99 4.05 -9.23
CA ASP A 68 -1.14 3.54 -8.15
C ASP A 68 -1.33 2.03 -7.94
N GLY A 69 -2.58 1.56 -7.91
CA GLY A 69 -2.90 0.15 -7.70
C GLY A 69 -2.50 -0.76 -8.87
N ASN A 70 -2.69 -0.30 -10.10
CA ASN A 70 -2.53 -1.15 -11.29
C ASN A 70 -1.17 -0.99 -11.99
N LEU A 71 -0.50 0.17 -11.87
CA LEU A 71 0.78 0.41 -12.53
C LEU A 71 1.96 0.41 -11.56
N LEU A 72 1.83 1.08 -10.42
CA LEU A 72 2.95 1.24 -9.48
C LEU A 72 3.08 0.03 -8.55
N GLY A 73 1.97 -0.58 -8.15
CA GLY A 73 1.98 -1.79 -7.32
C GLY A 73 2.83 -2.91 -7.91
N PRO A 74 2.50 -3.43 -9.11
CA PRO A 74 3.29 -4.51 -9.72
C PRO A 74 4.68 -4.10 -10.18
N LYS A 75 4.90 -2.81 -10.54
CA LYS A 75 6.22 -2.34 -11.01
C LYS A 75 7.23 -2.12 -9.89
N ILE A 76 6.78 -1.66 -8.72
CA ILE A 76 7.66 -1.37 -7.57
C ILE A 76 7.91 -2.62 -6.75
N MET A 77 6.90 -3.50 -6.60
CA MET A 77 7.02 -4.72 -5.80
C MET A 77 7.73 -5.87 -6.55
N GLY A 78 7.89 -5.79 -7.88
CA GLY A 78 8.52 -6.84 -8.68
C GLY A 78 7.83 -8.20 -8.52
N ASN A 79 8.27 -9.20 -9.28
CA ASN A 79 7.74 -10.57 -9.21
C ASN A 79 8.09 -11.33 -7.91
N SER A 80 8.78 -10.68 -6.96
CA SER A 80 9.36 -11.32 -5.79
C SER A 80 8.45 -11.33 -4.56
N LEU A 81 7.34 -10.58 -4.54
CA LEU A 81 6.44 -10.49 -3.40
C LEU A 81 4.99 -10.72 -3.83
N GLU A 82 4.69 -11.92 -4.32
CA GLU A 82 3.29 -12.40 -4.39
C GLU A 82 2.73 -12.65 -2.98
N ILE A 83 2.56 -11.59 -2.21
CA ILE A 83 1.80 -11.69 -0.97
C ILE A 83 0.34 -11.75 -1.38
N ARG A 84 -0.29 -12.91 -1.20
CA ARG A 84 -1.73 -13.03 -1.44
C ARG A 84 -2.45 -11.99 -0.59
N PRO A 85 -3.42 -11.23 -1.14
CA PRO A 85 -4.15 -10.19 -0.42
C PRO A 85 -4.69 -10.64 0.94
N LEU A 86 -5.01 -11.92 1.06
CA LEU A 86 -5.51 -12.55 2.28
C LEU A 86 -4.52 -12.43 3.46
N TRP A 87 -3.23 -12.60 3.21
CA TRP A 87 -2.19 -12.48 4.24
C TRP A 87 -2.01 -11.04 4.72
N ILE A 88 -2.18 -10.08 3.80
CA ILE A 88 -2.12 -8.65 4.15
C ILE A 88 -3.31 -8.29 5.05
N ILE A 89 -4.52 -8.69 4.67
CA ILE A 89 -5.73 -8.46 5.47
C ILE A 89 -5.58 -9.10 6.85
N PHE A 90 -5.09 -10.33 6.91
CA PHE A 90 -4.86 -11.03 8.18
C PHE A 90 -3.85 -10.28 9.06
N ALA A 91 -2.69 -9.88 8.51
CA ALA A 91 -1.66 -9.17 9.25
C ALA A 91 -2.14 -7.80 9.75
N VAL A 92 -2.89 -7.05 8.93
CA VAL A 92 -3.46 -5.75 9.31
C VAL A 92 -4.51 -5.92 10.40
N THR A 93 -5.36 -6.95 10.31
CA THR A 93 -6.38 -7.24 11.33
C THR A 93 -5.76 -7.63 12.66
N VAL A 94 -4.80 -8.54 12.66
CA VAL A 94 -4.08 -8.99 13.86
C VAL A 94 -3.24 -7.84 14.43
N GLY A 95 -2.48 -7.13 13.61
CA GLY A 95 -1.70 -5.97 14.02
C GLY A 95 -2.58 -4.88 14.64
N GLY A 96 -3.73 -4.62 14.02
CA GLY A 96 -4.70 -3.67 14.54
C GLY A 96 -5.33 -4.08 15.86
N ALA A 97 -5.63 -5.36 16.05
CA ALA A 97 -6.19 -5.87 17.30
C ALA A 97 -5.19 -5.84 18.46
N LEU A 98 -3.89 -6.06 18.19
CA LEU A 98 -2.85 -6.10 19.21
C LEU A 98 -2.30 -4.72 19.58
N PHE A 99 -2.06 -3.86 18.59
CA PHE A 99 -1.36 -2.58 18.77
C PHE A 99 -2.13 -1.37 18.22
N GLY A 100 -3.40 -1.56 17.84
CA GLY A 100 -4.23 -0.50 17.29
C GLY A 100 -3.69 0.04 15.95
N PHE A 101 -3.82 1.34 15.74
CA PHE A 101 -3.41 2.01 14.50
C PHE A 101 -1.93 1.79 14.14
N MET A 102 -1.03 1.83 15.13
CA MET A 102 0.39 1.56 14.94
C MET A 102 0.65 0.12 14.48
N GLY A 103 -0.09 -0.83 15.03
CA GLY A 103 0.00 -2.23 14.61
C GLY A 103 -0.43 -2.43 13.15
N MET A 104 -1.49 -1.76 12.71
CA MET A 104 -1.90 -1.78 11.29
C MET A 104 -0.81 -1.23 10.38
N LEU A 105 -0.18 -0.12 10.77
CA LEU A 105 0.87 0.55 10.00
C LEU A 105 2.11 -0.35 9.82
N PHE A 106 2.54 -1.01 10.88
CA PHE A 106 3.73 -1.85 10.88
C PHE A 106 3.47 -3.29 10.40
N SER A 107 2.22 -3.72 10.32
CA SER A 107 1.88 -5.10 9.96
C SER A 107 2.40 -5.52 8.58
N VAL A 108 2.36 -4.62 7.59
CA VAL A 108 2.79 -4.92 6.21
C VAL A 108 4.31 -5.03 6.10
N PRO A 109 5.12 -4.08 6.62
CA PRO A 109 6.57 -4.23 6.68
C PRO A 109 7.02 -5.50 7.41
N VAL A 110 6.39 -5.80 8.55
CA VAL A 110 6.69 -7.02 9.33
C VAL A 110 6.35 -8.28 8.54
N LEU A 111 5.18 -8.33 7.90
CA LEU A 111 4.80 -9.45 7.04
C LEU A 111 5.76 -9.64 5.87
N ALA A 112 6.20 -8.55 5.25
CA ALA A 112 7.17 -8.59 4.15
C ALA A 112 8.52 -9.17 4.61
N ILE A 113 9.01 -8.79 5.77
CA ILE A 113 10.24 -9.31 6.36
C ILE A 113 10.11 -10.80 6.68
N ILE A 114 9.02 -11.20 7.34
CA ILE A 114 8.76 -12.61 7.69
C ILE A 114 8.76 -13.45 6.41
N ARG A 115 8.10 -12.98 5.36
CA ARG A 115 8.02 -13.71 4.10
C ARG A 115 9.36 -13.77 3.36
N ALA A 116 10.15 -12.71 3.37
CA ALA A 116 11.49 -12.71 2.79
C ALA A 116 12.38 -13.75 3.47
N ILE A 117 12.36 -13.83 4.81
CA ILE A 117 13.11 -14.82 5.57
C ILE A 117 12.62 -16.24 5.25
N MET A 118 11.31 -16.46 5.18
CA MET A 118 10.75 -17.77 4.83
C MET A 118 11.12 -18.18 3.40
N SER A 119 11.04 -17.27 2.44
CA SER A 119 11.41 -17.53 1.04
C SER A 119 12.88 -17.96 0.92
N ASP A 120 13.80 -17.24 1.58
CA ASP A 120 15.23 -17.59 1.59
C ASP A 120 15.49 -18.96 2.23
N TYR A 121 14.74 -19.30 3.27
CA TYR A 121 14.89 -20.58 3.95
C TYR A 121 14.41 -21.75 3.08
N PHE A 122 13.31 -21.59 2.34
CA PHE A 122 12.80 -22.62 1.43
C PHE A 122 13.70 -22.80 0.21
N THR A 123 14.19 -21.69 -0.39
CA THR A 123 15.10 -21.75 -1.54
C THR A 123 16.45 -22.39 -1.19
N ALA A 124 16.99 -22.10 -0.01
CA ALA A 124 18.21 -22.75 0.48
C ALA A 124 18.03 -24.26 0.69
N ARG A 125 16.84 -24.69 1.13
CA ARG A 125 16.54 -26.12 1.32
C ARG A 125 16.36 -26.86 -0.02
N GLU A 126 15.75 -26.23 -1.01
CA GLU A 126 15.58 -26.83 -2.35
C GLU A 126 16.92 -26.96 -3.06
N MET A 127 17.78 -25.95 -2.99
CA MET A 127 19.13 -26.04 -3.56
C MET A 127 19.98 -27.13 -2.90
N LYS A 128 19.86 -27.32 -1.60
CA LYS A 128 20.55 -28.39 -0.89
C LYS A 128 20.08 -29.78 -1.31
N LYS A 129 18.76 -29.95 -1.50
CA LYS A 129 18.20 -31.22 -2.01
C LYS A 129 18.65 -31.54 -3.43
N MET A 130 18.67 -30.53 -4.31
CA MET A 130 19.14 -30.72 -5.69
C MET A 130 20.63 -31.06 -5.78
N SER A 131 21.47 -30.53 -4.89
CA SER A 131 22.89 -30.89 -4.84
C SER A 131 23.09 -32.31 -4.28
N GLU A 132 22.32 -32.76 -3.31
CA GLU A 132 22.35 -34.13 -2.77
C GLU A 132 21.84 -35.17 -3.77
N GLU A 133 20.84 -34.82 -4.59
CA GLU A 133 20.32 -35.69 -5.66
C GLU A 133 21.30 -35.84 -6.84
N SER A 134 22.04 -34.77 -7.18
CA SER A 134 23.03 -34.84 -8.25
C SER A 134 24.27 -35.64 -7.84
N GLU A 135 24.66 -35.59 -6.57
CA GLU A 135 25.80 -36.35 -6.02
C GLU A 135 25.47 -37.87 -5.88
N ASN A 136 24.21 -38.21 -5.73
CA ASN A 136 23.76 -39.62 -5.58
C ASN A 136 23.50 -40.34 -6.92
N ASN A 137 23.55 -39.56 -8.04
CA ASN A 137 23.37 -40.08 -9.41
C ASN A 137 24.68 -40.20 -10.23
N GLU A 138 25.83 -39.88 -9.64
CA GLU A 138 27.18 -40.15 -10.17
C GLU A 138 27.82 -41.41 -9.54
#